data_f21a5f3218ac1658eab70a912adcd80f
#
_entry.id   f21a5f3218ac1658eab70a912adcd80f
#
_cell.length_a   1.000
_cell.length_b   1.000
_cell.length_c   1.000
_cell.angle_alpha   90.00
_cell.angle_beta   90.00
_cell.angle_gamma   90.00
#
_symmetry.space_group_name_H-M   'P 1'
#
loop_
_entity.id
_entity.type
_entity.pdbx_description
1 polymer ?
#
loop_
_entity_poly.entity_id
_entity_poly.type
_entity_poly.pdbx_seq_one_letter_code
_entity_poly.pdbx_strand_id
1 'polypeptide(L)'
;APLDVAPSSVTLACPPGVTNPFKPDQSAPGGAWSTTSAAPLTPAPATVTESGTGAGTPIPSAFVVAGQGGGELAGLSVTGCSTPMSEQWLAAGATTSGSDVVLTLANPSATASTASIEGYGGSGKIGETAQQVRVPAGKSVSVLLAGWFPDETNLAVRVSADAGGVAAWAQT
;
A
#
# COMPACT_ATOMS: atom_id res chain seq x y z
N ALA A 1 -32.44 16.51 12.96
CA ALA A 1 -31.10 16.53 13.55
C ALA A 1 -30.17 15.77 12.62
N PRO A 2 -28.96 16.25 12.33
CA PRO A 2 -28.00 15.49 11.55
C PRO A 2 -27.67 14.17 12.30
N LEU A 3 -27.66 13.06 11.57
CA LEU A 3 -27.22 11.77 12.12
C LEU A 3 -25.70 11.86 12.27
N ASP A 4 -25.22 11.83 13.48
CA ASP A 4 -23.78 11.80 13.77
C ASP A 4 -23.33 10.31 13.69
N VAL A 5 -22.90 9.90 12.50
CA VAL A 5 -22.42 8.53 12.26
C VAL A 5 -20.91 8.54 12.41
N ALA A 6 -20.42 8.38 13.62
CA ALA A 6 -19.00 8.08 13.84
C ALA A 6 -18.72 6.61 13.47
N PRO A 7 -17.63 6.31 12.75
CA PRO A 7 -17.25 4.92 12.50
C PRO A 7 -16.96 4.21 13.82
N SER A 8 -17.47 3.00 13.99
CA SER A 8 -17.26 2.20 15.20
C SER A 8 -15.80 1.74 15.36
N SER A 9 -15.06 1.68 14.26
CA SER A 9 -13.63 1.37 14.24
C SER A 9 -13.00 1.88 12.95
N VAL A 10 -11.71 2.20 12.99
CA VAL A 10 -10.88 2.53 11.82
C VAL A 10 -9.74 1.53 11.75
N THR A 11 -9.61 0.86 10.61
CA THR A 11 -8.52 -0.08 10.36
C THR A 11 -7.57 0.52 9.33
N LEU A 12 -6.31 0.64 9.71
CA LEU A 12 -5.21 1.01 8.82
C LEU A 12 -4.46 -0.26 8.41
N ALA A 13 -4.24 -0.46 7.14
CA ALA A 13 -3.29 -1.43 6.64
C ALA A 13 -1.90 -0.80 6.57
N CYS A 14 -0.86 -1.55 6.91
CA CYS A 14 0.52 -1.10 6.90
C CYS A 14 1.32 -1.87 5.84
N PRO A 15 2.25 -1.21 5.12
CA PRO A 15 3.11 -1.90 4.17
C PRO A 15 4.08 -2.85 4.90
N PRO A 16 4.49 -3.97 4.27
CA PRO A 16 5.34 -4.98 4.92
C PRO A 16 6.81 -4.56 5.12
N GLY A 17 7.20 -3.40 4.65
CA GLY A 17 8.58 -2.90 4.61
C GLY A 17 9.04 -2.67 3.17
N VAL A 18 10.35 -2.68 2.94
CA VAL A 18 10.96 -2.46 1.62
C VAL A 18 11.35 -3.79 1.00
N THR A 19 11.01 -4.00 -0.26
CA THR A 19 11.35 -5.21 -1.03
C THR A 19 12.23 -4.84 -2.24
N ASN A 20 13.29 -5.61 -2.50
CA ASN A 20 14.10 -5.44 -3.69
C ASN A 20 13.31 -5.94 -4.92
N PRO A 21 13.00 -5.08 -5.91
CA PRO A 21 12.21 -5.48 -7.08
C PRO A 21 12.92 -6.53 -7.95
N PHE A 22 14.25 -6.54 -7.96
CA PHE A 22 15.06 -7.48 -8.76
C PHE A 22 15.43 -8.76 -7.99
N LYS A 23 15.25 -8.76 -6.67
CA LYS A 23 15.54 -9.87 -5.77
C LYS A 23 14.45 -9.95 -4.69
N PRO A 24 13.26 -10.48 -5.02
CA PRO A 24 12.08 -10.42 -4.14
C PRO A 24 12.23 -11.22 -2.84
N ASP A 25 13.23 -12.07 -2.73
CA ASP A 25 13.65 -12.73 -1.50
C ASP A 25 14.42 -11.81 -0.53
N GLN A 26 14.91 -10.67 -1.02
CA GLN A 26 15.56 -9.65 -0.21
C GLN A 26 14.54 -8.59 0.20
N SER A 27 14.33 -8.47 1.50
CA SER A 27 13.45 -7.45 2.07
C SER A 27 14.06 -6.84 3.32
N ALA A 28 13.81 -5.56 3.54
CA ALA A 28 14.08 -4.90 4.80
C ALA A 28 12.77 -4.81 5.61
N PRO A 29 12.63 -5.58 6.70
CA PRO A 29 11.41 -5.51 7.51
C PRO A 29 11.26 -4.13 8.14
N GLY A 30 10.03 -3.65 8.23
CA GLY A 30 9.70 -2.38 8.85
C GLY A 30 9.28 -2.55 10.31
N GLY A 31 9.58 -1.54 11.14
CA GLY A 31 8.93 -1.31 12.42
C GLY A 31 7.79 -0.32 12.24
N ALA A 32 6.59 -0.61 12.74
CA ALA A 32 5.47 0.33 12.70
C ALA A 32 5.35 1.12 14.00
N TRP A 33 4.99 2.38 13.87
CA TRP A 33 4.58 3.25 14.96
C TRP A 33 3.13 3.68 14.73
N SER A 34 2.37 3.83 15.82
CA SER A 34 1.00 4.35 15.74
C SER A 34 0.72 5.35 16.86
N THR A 35 -0.28 6.21 16.67
CA THR A 35 -0.76 7.16 17.69
C THR A 35 -1.43 6.47 18.87
N THR A 36 -1.79 5.21 18.73
CA THR A 36 -2.47 4.40 19.77
C THR A 36 -1.49 3.64 20.64
N SER A 37 -0.25 3.49 20.15
CA SER A 37 0.86 2.91 20.90
C SER A 37 2.01 3.92 20.91
N ALA A 38 2.35 4.43 22.06
CA ALA A 38 3.46 5.38 22.23
C ALA A 38 4.84 4.75 21.97
N ALA A 39 4.90 3.44 21.78
CA ALA A 39 6.12 2.70 21.48
C ALA A 39 6.10 2.18 20.02
N PRO A 40 7.26 2.07 19.36
CA PRO A 40 7.38 1.43 18.07
C PRO A 40 6.85 -0.02 18.11
N LEU A 41 6.06 -0.39 17.13
CA LEU A 41 5.60 -1.76 16.95
C LEU A 41 6.65 -2.54 16.16
N THR A 42 7.21 -3.59 16.75
CA THR A 42 8.20 -4.42 16.08
C THR A 42 7.90 -5.90 16.32
N PRO A 43 7.72 -6.71 15.26
CA PRO A 43 7.66 -6.36 13.83
C PRO A 43 6.41 -5.51 13.51
N ALA A 44 6.44 -4.81 12.36
CA ALA A 44 5.30 -4.02 11.91
C ALA A 44 4.07 -4.92 11.73
N PRO A 45 2.93 -4.64 12.39
CA PRO A 45 1.72 -5.39 12.16
C PRO A 45 1.18 -5.09 10.75
N ALA A 46 0.53 -6.07 10.13
CA ALA A 46 -0.13 -5.85 8.84
C ALA A 46 -1.30 -4.85 8.94
N THR A 47 -1.88 -4.70 10.13
CA THR A 47 -3.00 -3.79 10.39
C THR A 47 -2.89 -3.15 11.75
N VAL A 48 -3.36 -1.90 11.86
CA VAL A 48 -3.60 -1.18 13.10
C VAL A 48 -5.08 -0.84 13.15
N THR A 49 -5.78 -1.29 14.18
CA THR A 49 -7.23 -1.05 14.34
C THR A 49 -7.49 -0.29 15.63
N GLU A 50 -8.25 0.79 15.51
CA GLU A 50 -8.78 1.55 16.65
C GLU A 50 -10.29 1.51 16.68
N SER A 51 -10.83 1.30 17.86
CA SER A 51 -12.27 1.38 18.12
C SER A 51 -12.64 2.81 18.48
N GLY A 52 -13.48 3.42 17.67
CA GLY A 52 -14.04 4.74 17.97
C GLY A 52 -15.10 4.64 19.06
N THR A 53 -15.03 5.51 20.08
CA THR A 53 -15.99 5.56 21.18
C THR A 53 -16.85 6.81 21.18
N GLY A 54 -16.98 7.51 20.04
CA GLY A 54 -17.89 8.64 19.91
C GLY A 54 -17.29 9.88 19.26
N ALA A 55 -18.07 10.96 19.21
CA ALA A 55 -17.66 12.24 18.65
C ALA A 55 -16.44 12.79 19.40
N GLY A 56 -15.40 13.12 18.65
CA GLY A 56 -14.15 13.65 19.21
C GLY A 56 -13.06 12.61 19.44
N THR A 57 -13.26 11.32 19.11
CA THR A 57 -12.20 10.32 19.10
C THR A 57 -11.16 10.68 18.01
N PRO A 58 -9.86 10.80 18.34
CA PRO A 58 -8.87 11.13 17.34
C PRO A 58 -8.76 10.02 16.28
N ILE A 59 -8.64 10.42 15.03
CA ILE A 59 -8.40 9.48 13.93
C ILE A 59 -7.03 8.85 14.15
N PRO A 60 -6.89 7.52 14.16
CA PRO A 60 -5.61 6.86 14.32
C PRO A 60 -4.71 7.18 13.13
N SER A 61 -3.43 7.35 13.37
CA SER A 61 -2.42 7.40 12.33
C SER A 61 -1.28 6.45 12.70
N ALA A 62 -0.71 5.84 11.67
CA ALA A 62 0.41 4.92 11.81
C ALA A 62 1.34 5.04 10.60
N PHE A 63 2.60 4.71 10.79
CA PHE A 63 3.58 4.65 9.73
C PHE A 63 4.59 3.52 9.98
N VAL A 64 5.16 3.02 8.91
CA VAL A 64 6.22 2.01 8.92
C VAL A 64 7.53 2.69 8.61
N VAL A 65 8.52 2.42 9.44
CA VAL A 65 9.91 2.82 9.21
C VAL A 65 10.69 1.55 8.86
N ALA A 66 11.29 1.52 7.69
CA ALA A 66 12.16 0.44 7.25
C ALA A 66 13.52 1.02 6.90
N GLY A 67 14.60 0.33 7.27
CA GLY A 67 15.93 0.80 6.96
C GLY A 67 16.97 -0.31 7.01
N GLN A 68 18.01 -0.17 6.19
CA GLN A 68 19.14 -1.07 6.16
C GLN A 68 20.44 -0.26 6.03
N GLY A 69 21.43 -0.60 6.85
CA GLY A 69 22.71 0.13 6.90
C GLY A 69 23.67 -0.16 5.75
N GLY A 70 23.34 -1.09 4.84
CA GLY A 70 24.20 -1.45 3.71
C GLY A 70 23.51 -2.40 2.74
N GLY A 71 24.16 -2.68 1.60
CA GLY A 71 23.60 -3.52 0.53
C GLY A 71 22.72 -2.75 -0.45
N GLU A 72 21.99 -3.47 -1.29
CA GLU A 72 21.17 -2.89 -2.37
C GLU A 72 19.94 -2.13 -1.83
N LEU A 73 19.49 -2.46 -0.61
CA LEU A 73 18.39 -1.77 0.07
C LEU A 73 18.88 -0.74 1.11
N ALA A 74 20.15 -0.29 1.00
CA ALA A 74 20.69 0.70 1.93
C ALA A 74 19.90 2.00 1.86
N GLY A 75 19.39 2.43 3.01
CA GLY A 75 18.61 3.65 3.11
C GLY A 75 17.56 3.59 4.22
N LEU A 76 16.78 4.66 4.29
CA LEU A 76 15.66 4.80 5.22
C LEU A 76 14.39 5.08 4.41
N SER A 77 13.36 4.30 4.64
CA SER A 77 12.02 4.50 4.10
C SER A 77 11.03 4.76 5.21
N VAL A 78 10.15 5.72 5.02
CA VAL A 78 9.03 6.00 5.92
C VAL A 78 7.75 6.02 5.11
N THR A 79 6.83 5.11 5.40
CA THR A 79 5.59 4.96 4.64
C THR A 79 4.38 4.95 5.57
N GLY A 80 3.41 5.81 5.29
CA GLY A 80 2.15 5.85 6.06
C GLY A 80 1.33 4.57 5.87
N CYS A 81 0.73 4.09 6.97
CA CYS A 81 -0.35 3.12 6.88
C CYS A 81 -1.61 3.82 6.32
N SER A 82 -2.40 3.10 5.54
CA SER A 82 -3.54 3.65 4.81
C SER A 82 -4.82 2.88 5.10
N THR A 83 -5.95 3.57 5.05
CA THR A 83 -7.25 2.91 5.03
C THR A 83 -7.47 2.23 3.68
N PRO A 84 -8.15 1.07 3.63
CA PRO A 84 -8.54 0.48 2.35
C PRO A 84 -9.51 1.42 1.61
N MET A 85 -9.33 1.54 0.32
CA MET A 85 -10.15 2.37 -0.55
C MET A 85 -10.63 1.56 -1.76
N SER A 86 -11.84 1.87 -2.24
CA SER A 86 -12.37 1.28 -3.47
C SER A 86 -11.70 1.83 -4.73
N GLU A 87 -11.11 3.01 -4.65
CA GLU A 87 -10.34 3.63 -5.73
C GLU A 87 -9.24 4.52 -5.16
N GLN A 88 -8.04 4.46 -5.75
CA GLN A 88 -6.92 5.32 -5.41
C GLN A 88 -5.96 5.49 -6.59
N TRP A 89 -5.25 6.62 -6.60
CA TRP A 89 -4.23 6.95 -7.58
C TRP A 89 -2.87 7.03 -6.91
N LEU A 90 -1.86 6.43 -7.55
CA LEU A 90 -0.49 6.42 -7.08
C LEU A 90 0.45 6.94 -8.16
N ALA A 91 1.34 7.86 -7.79
CA ALA A 91 2.52 8.17 -8.59
C ALA A 91 3.50 7.01 -8.43
N ALA A 92 3.67 6.20 -9.47
CA ALA A 92 4.42 4.97 -9.38
C ALA A 92 5.92 5.17 -9.68
N GLY A 93 6.28 6.12 -10.54
CA GLY A 93 7.68 6.37 -10.90
C GLY A 93 8.05 5.82 -12.27
N ALA A 94 9.25 5.24 -12.43
CA ALA A 94 9.74 4.75 -13.71
C ALA A 94 9.82 3.23 -13.77
N THR A 95 9.54 2.67 -14.95
CA THR A 95 9.67 1.24 -15.28
C THR A 95 10.60 1.03 -16.48
N THR A 96 11.53 1.96 -16.68
CA THR A 96 12.56 1.88 -17.72
C THR A 96 13.66 0.89 -17.33
N SER A 97 14.52 0.54 -18.29
CA SER A 97 15.64 -0.37 -18.04
C SER A 97 16.46 0.06 -16.81
N GLY A 98 16.60 -0.84 -15.84
CA GLY A 98 17.29 -0.59 -14.57
C GLY A 98 16.41 0.05 -13.46
N SER A 99 15.15 0.33 -13.75
CA SER A 99 14.18 0.83 -12.78
C SER A 99 12.90 -0.03 -12.80
N ASP A 100 12.37 -0.32 -11.65
CA ASP A 100 11.07 -0.97 -11.54
C ASP A 100 10.31 -0.43 -10.32
N VAL A 101 9.03 -0.72 -10.28
CA VAL A 101 8.14 -0.31 -9.21
C VAL A 101 7.46 -1.54 -8.62
N VAL A 102 7.59 -1.71 -7.32
CA VAL A 102 6.82 -2.70 -6.56
C VAL A 102 5.51 -2.06 -6.13
N LEU A 103 4.39 -2.53 -6.68
CA LEU A 103 3.06 -2.18 -6.19
C LEU A 103 2.64 -3.21 -5.15
N THR A 104 2.44 -2.77 -3.92
CA THR A 104 1.94 -3.60 -2.82
C THR A 104 0.48 -3.26 -2.55
N LEU A 105 -0.36 -4.29 -2.55
CA LEU A 105 -1.79 -4.23 -2.25
C LEU A 105 -2.06 -5.00 -0.96
N ALA A 106 -2.73 -4.39 0.00
CA ALA A 106 -3.11 -5.05 1.26
C ALA A 106 -4.63 -5.03 1.43
N ASN A 107 -5.17 -6.18 1.77
CA ASN A 107 -6.59 -6.35 2.07
C ASN A 107 -6.77 -6.72 3.54
N PRO A 108 -7.11 -5.76 4.41
CA PRO A 108 -7.33 -6.04 5.84
C PRO A 108 -8.68 -6.68 6.15
N SER A 109 -9.56 -6.82 5.14
CA SER A 109 -10.90 -7.37 5.35
C SER A 109 -10.91 -8.90 5.53
N ALA A 110 -12.01 -9.43 6.03
CA ALA A 110 -12.22 -10.87 6.18
C ALA A 110 -12.61 -11.59 4.88
N THR A 111 -12.81 -10.85 3.79
CA THR A 111 -13.16 -11.38 2.47
C THR A 111 -12.08 -11.03 1.45
N ALA A 112 -11.82 -11.93 0.50
CA ALA A 112 -10.89 -11.64 -0.59
C ALA A 112 -11.43 -10.50 -1.46
N SER A 113 -10.53 -9.65 -1.95
CA SER A 113 -10.84 -8.56 -2.88
C SER A 113 -10.11 -8.77 -4.20
N THR A 114 -10.70 -8.29 -5.30
CA THR A 114 -10.06 -8.22 -6.61
C THR A 114 -9.77 -6.76 -6.93
N ALA A 115 -8.50 -6.47 -7.15
CA ALA A 115 -8.05 -5.14 -7.56
C ALA A 115 -7.81 -5.10 -9.06
N SER A 116 -8.30 -4.04 -9.71
CA SER A 116 -8.05 -3.70 -11.11
C SER A 116 -7.02 -2.58 -11.17
N ILE A 117 -5.95 -2.77 -11.92
CA ILE A 117 -4.83 -1.84 -12.02
C ILE A 117 -4.74 -1.34 -13.46
N GLU A 118 -4.83 -0.03 -13.63
CA GLU A 118 -4.68 0.67 -14.90
C GLU A 118 -3.44 1.56 -14.84
N GLY A 119 -2.61 1.49 -15.89
CA GLY A 119 -1.42 2.33 -16.02
C GLY A 119 -1.70 3.59 -16.85
N TYR A 120 -1.04 4.67 -16.48
CA TYR A 120 -1.08 5.95 -17.18
C TYR A 120 0.33 6.49 -17.32
N GLY A 121 0.78 6.65 -18.55
CA GLY A 121 2.07 7.26 -18.90
C GLY A 121 1.93 8.69 -19.39
N GLY A 122 3.01 9.25 -19.93
CA GLY A 122 3.03 10.62 -20.44
C GLY A 122 2.04 10.92 -21.56
N SER A 123 1.59 9.91 -22.31
CA SER A 123 0.60 10.02 -23.40
C SER A 123 -0.83 9.65 -22.97
N GLY A 124 -1.06 9.34 -21.71
CA GLY A 124 -2.37 8.95 -21.18
C GLY A 124 -2.43 7.49 -20.74
N LYS A 125 -3.62 6.89 -20.80
CA LYS A 125 -3.87 5.50 -20.39
C LYS A 125 -3.08 4.52 -21.26
N ILE A 126 -2.41 3.56 -20.61
CA ILE A 126 -1.61 2.53 -21.24
C ILE A 126 -2.46 1.27 -21.40
N GLY A 127 -2.66 0.85 -22.65
CA GLY A 127 -3.48 -0.30 -22.97
C GLY A 127 -4.98 -0.11 -22.73
N GLU A 128 -5.78 -1.06 -23.17
CA GLU A 128 -7.24 -1.00 -23.07
C GLU A 128 -7.78 -1.75 -21.85
N THR A 129 -7.06 -2.79 -21.39
CA THR A 129 -7.51 -3.71 -20.36
C THR A 129 -6.75 -3.49 -19.06
N ALA A 130 -7.48 -3.40 -17.95
CA ALA A 130 -6.90 -3.36 -16.61
C ALA A 130 -6.31 -4.72 -16.23
N GLN A 131 -5.20 -4.70 -15.50
CA GLN A 131 -4.62 -5.90 -14.91
C GLN A 131 -5.39 -6.27 -13.64
N GLN A 132 -5.66 -7.55 -13.43
CA GLN A 132 -6.44 -8.04 -12.29
C GLN A 132 -5.54 -8.74 -11.28
N VAL A 133 -5.64 -8.35 -10.01
CA VAL A 133 -4.93 -8.97 -8.89
C VAL A 133 -5.91 -9.37 -7.81
N ARG A 134 -5.93 -10.66 -7.47
CA ARG A 134 -6.69 -11.14 -6.32
C ARG A 134 -5.87 -10.98 -5.05
N VAL A 135 -6.40 -10.24 -4.08
CA VAL A 135 -5.79 -10.05 -2.76
C VAL A 135 -6.60 -10.84 -1.74
N PRO A 136 -6.05 -11.95 -1.19
CA PRO A 136 -6.76 -12.76 -0.20
C PRO A 136 -7.08 -11.98 1.07
N ALA A 137 -8.08 -12.46 1.82
CA ALA A 137 -8.48 -11.89 3.10
C ALA A 137 -7.30 -11.81 4.10
N GLY A 138 -7.09 -10.66 4.70
CA GLY A 138 -6.02 -10.43 5.69
C GLY A 138 -4.59 -10.55 5.13
N LYS A 139 -4.41 -10.47 3.80
CA LYS A 139 -3.08 -10.64 3.16
C LYS A 139 -2.69 -9.43 2.33
N SER A 140 -1.37 -9.38 2.04
CA SER A 140 -0.80 -8.46 1.07
C SER A 140 -0.24 -9.24 -0.12
N VAL A 141 -0.29 -8.61 -1.30
CA VAL A 141 0.28 -9.11 -2.55
C VAL A 141 1.12 -8.00 -3.16
N SER A 142 2.33 -8.32 -3.59
CA SER A 142 3.21 -7.38 -4.30
C SER A 142 3.39 -7.83 -5.74
N VAL A 143 3.39 -6.87 -6.66
CA VAL A 143 3.55 -7.08 -8.10
C VAL A 143 4.54 -6.08 -8.68
N LEU A 144 5.28 -6.48 -9.71
CA LEU A 144 6.20 -5.62 -10.44
C LEU A 144 5.48 -4.96 -11.61
N LEU A 145 5.53 -3.64 -11.67
CA LEU A 145 4.79 -2.88 -12.69
C LEU A 145 5.46 -2.90 -14.06
N ALA A 146 6.78 -3.05 -14.15
CA ALA A 146 7.47 -3.15 -15.44
C ALA A 146 7.00 -4.32 -16.30
N GLY A 147 6.51 -5.41 -15.67
CA GLY A 147 5.94 -6.54 -16.39
C GLY A 147 4.61 -6.22 -17.10
N TRP A 148 3.91 -5.17 -16.70
CA TRP A 148 2.62 -4.75 -17.28
C TRP A 148 2.70 -3.45 -18.05
N PHE A 149 3.54 -2.53 -17.57
CA PHE A 149 3.71 -1.18 -18.11
C PHE A 149 5.20 -0.89 -18.32
N PRO A 150 5.85 -1.55 -19.30
CA PRO A 150 7.28 -1.38 -19.55
C PRO A 150 7.61 -0.01 -20.13
N ASP A 151 8.87 0.41 -19.97
CA ASP A 151 9.49 1.58 -20.61
C ASP A 151 8.83 2.94 -20.31
N GLU A 152 8.09 3.06 -19.22
CA GLU A 152 7.49 4.31 -18.77
C GLU A 152 8.47 5.10 -17.89
N THR A 153 8.65 6.37 -18.21
CA THR A 153 9.49 7.30 -17.42
C THR A 153 8.72 7.94 -16.26
N ASN A 154 7.42 8.10 -16.42
CA ASN A 154 6.52 8.73 -15.45
C ASN A 154 5.21 7.94 -15.42
N LEU A 155 5.21 6.84 -14.69
CA LEU A 155 4.05 5.99 -14.53
C LEU A 155 3.19 6.45 -13.36
N ALA A 156 1.91 6.62 -13.59
CA ALA A 156 0.89 6.66 -12.56
C ALA A 156 -0.02 5.42 -12.68
N VAL A 157 -0.52 4.92 -11.58
CA VAL A 157 -1.46 3.82 -11.58
C VAL A 157 -2.74 4.17 -10.84
N ARG A 158 -3.86 3.76 -11.43
CA ARG A 158 -5.18 3.75 -10.79
C ARG A 158 -5.44 2.34 -10.30
N VAL A 159 -5.74 2.21 -9.02
CA VAL A 159 -6.13 0.95 -8.39
C VAL A 159 -7.59 1.07 -8.01
N SER A 160 -8.43 0.19 -8.56
CA SER A 160 -9.85 0.06 -8.19
C SER A 160 -10.06 -1.32 -7.59
N ALA A 161 -10.82 -1.44 -6.51
CA ALA A 161 -11.03 -2.71 -5.83
C ALA A 161 -12.48 -2.89 -5.40
N ASP A 162 -12.94 -4.13 -5.43
CA ASP A 162 -14.23 -4.58 -4.90
C ASP A 162 -14.18 -4.86 -3.38
N ALA A 163 -15.27 -5.38 -2.84
CA ALA A 163 -15.38 -6.00 -1.50
C ALA A 163 -14.77 -5.22 -0.34
N GLY A 164 -14.89 -3.89 -0.33
CA GLY A 164 -14.41 -3.05 0.77
C GLY A 164 -13.08 -2.37 0.50
N GLY A 165 -12.50 -2.58 -0.67
CA GLY A 165 -11.29 -1.91 -1.11
C GLY A 165 -10.00 -2.59 -0.67
N VAL A 166 -8.90 -1.99 -1.07
CA VAL A 166 -7.53 -2.36 -0.67
C VAL A 166 -6.75 -1.11 -0.30
N ALA A 167 -5.72 -1.26 0.50
CA ALA A 167 -4.69 -0.24 0.65
C ALA A 167 -3.56 -0.53 -0.34
N ALA A 168 -2.99 0.48 -0.98
CA ALA A 168 -1.95 0.31 -1.97
C ALA A 168 -0.80 1.29 -1.78
N TRP A 169 0.41 0.81 -2.07
CA TRP A 169 1.65 1.59 -2.04
C TRP A 169 2.50 1.24 -3.25
N ALA A 170 3.18 2.26 -3.79
CA ALA A 170 4.20 2.11 -4.83
C ALA A 170 5.58 2.38 -4.22
N GLN A 171 6.51 1.47 -4.44
CA GLN A 171 7.91 1.58 -4.05
C GLN A 171 8.77 1.55 -5.31
N THR A 172 9.62 2.53 -5.48
CA THR A 172 10.63 2.67 -6.56
C THR A 172 12.02 2.36 -6.04
#